data_094cb8f887eff8d82941bbf0a032497a
#
_entry.id   094cb8f887eff8d82941bbf0a032497a
#
_cell.length_a   1.000
_cell.length_b   1.000
_cell.length_c   1.000
_cell.angle_alpha   90.00
_cell.angle_beta   90.00
_cell.angle_gamma   90.00
#
_symmetry.space_group_name_H-M   'P 1'
#
loop_
_entity.id
_entity.type
_entity.pdbx_description
1 polymer ?
#
loop_
_entity_poly.entity_id
_entity_poly.type
_entity_poly.pdbx_seq_one_letter_code
_entity_poly.pdbx_strand_id
1 'polypeptide(L)'
;MRRFLTTLMILLVVLVAGLSALVLLVNPNDFRDYMVKQVAARSGYQLQLDGPLRWHVWPQLSILSGRMSLTPGGASQPLVRADNMRLDVALLPLLSHQLSVKQVMLKGAVIQLTPQTEAVRSEDAPVAPRDNTLPDLSDDRGWSFDISSLKVADSVLVFQHEDDEQVTIRNIRLQMEQDPQHRGSFEFSGRVNRDQRDLTISLNGTVDASDYPHDLTAAIEQINWQLQGADLPKQGIQGQGSFQAQWQESHKRLSFNQISLTANDSTLSGQAQVTLTEKPEWQLRLQFPQLNL
;
A
#
# COMPACT_ATOMS: atom_id res chain seq x y z
N MET A 1 -14.71 -39.49 -25.78
CA MET A 1 -15.51 -38.52 -25.02
C MET A 1 -15.93 -39.03 -23.63
N ARG A 2 -16.56 -40.19 -23.49
CA ARG A 2 -16.98 -40.71 -22.16
C ARG A 2 -15.82 -40.80 -21.12
N ARG A 3 -14.66 -41.32 -21.51
CA ARG A 3 -13.50 -41.49 -20.61
C ARG A 3 -12.96 -40.12 -20.14
N PHE A 4 -12.95 -39.13 -21.02
CA PHE A 4 -12.53 -37.77 -20.67
C PHE A 4 -13.50 -37.10 -19.68
N LEU A 5 -14.81 -37.30 -19.92
CA LEU A 5 -15.84 -36.78 -19.00
C LEU A 5 -15.75 -37.44 -17.62
N THR A 6 -15.51 -38.76 -17.56
CA THR A 6 -15.36 -39.48 -16.30
C THR A 6 -14.10 -39.04 -15.54
N THR A 7 -12.98 -38.85 -16.22
CA THR A 7 -11.74 -38.34 -15.61
C THR A 7 -11.92 -36.92 -15.09
N LEU A 8 -12.59 -36.05 -15.85
CA LEU A 8 -12.89 -34.67 -15.43
C LEU A 8 -13.81 -34.64 -14.21
N MET A 9 -14.82 -35.53 -14.16
CA MET A 9 -15.74 -35.65 -13.04
C MET A 9 -15.02 -36.11 -11.77
N ILE A 10 -14.14 -37.11 -11.88
CA ILE A 10 -13.34 -37.61 -10.75
C ILE A 10 -12.43 -36.50 -10.25
N LEU A 11 -11.75 -35.79 -11.15
CA LEU A 11 -10.88 -34.63 -10.78
C LEU A 11 -11.67 -33.54 -10.05
N LEU A 12 -12.88 -33.25 -10.53
CA LEU A 12 -13.77 -32.27 -9.88
C LEU A 12 -14.17 -32.71 -8.47
N VAL A 13 -14.55 -33.97 -8.30
CA VAL A 13 -14.93 -34.54 -6.99
C VAL A 13 -13.75 -34.51 -6.03
N VAL A 14 -12.56 -34.90 -6.48
CA VAL A 14 -11.33 -34.83 -5.66
C VAL A 14 -11.00 -33.38 -5.27
N LEU A 15 -11.16 -32.46 -6.20
CA LEU A 15 -10.93 -31.02 -5.93
C LEU A 15 -11.92 -30.49 -4.87
N VAL A 16 -13.22 -30.78 -5.05
CA VAL A 16 -14.27 -30.35 -4.11
C VAL A 16 -14.08 -31.00 -2.75
N ALA A 17 -13.76 -32.28 -2.70
CA ALA A 17 -13.49 -32.98 -1.44
C ALA A 17 -12.23 -32.42 -0.74
N GLY A 18 -11.17 -32.14 -1.48
CA GLY A 18 -9.95 -31.55 -0.95
C GLY A 18 -10.17 -30.14 -0.39
N LEU A 19 -10.91 -29.29 -1.11
CA LEU A 19 -11.26 -27.95 -0.64
C LEU A 19 -12.19 -28.00 0.58
N SER A 20 -13.17 -28.92 0.59
CA SER A 20 -14.07 -29.11 1.72
C SER A 20 -13.32 -29.62 2.96
N ALA A 21 -12.40 -30.55 2.78
CA ALA A 21 -11.56 -31.04 3.86
C ALA A 21 -10.67 -29.92 4.44
N LEU A 22 -10.11 -29.06 3.59
CA LEU A 22 -9.27 -27.93 4.01
C LEU A 22 -10.07 -26.93 4.86
N VAL A 23 -11.29 -26.59 4.43
CA VAL A 23 -12.19 -25.68 5.17
C VAL A 23 -12.63 -26.29 6.51
N LEU A 24 -12.78 -27.60 6.58
CA LEU A 24 -13.21 -28.30 7.80
C LEU A 24 -12.06 -28.59 8.77
N LEU A 25 -10.84 -28.82 8.26
CA LEU A 25 -9.70 -29.23 9.07
C LEU A 25 -8.82 -28.06 9.51
N VAL A 26 -8.81 -26.96 8.75
CA VAL A 26 -7.96 -25.79 9.04
C VAL A 26 -8.86 -24.62 9.44
N ASN A 27 -8.78 -24.21 10.71
CA ASN A 27 -9.51 -23.05 11.19
C ASN A 27 -8.71 -21.78 10.89
N PRO A 28 -9.24 -20.80 10.12
CA PRO A 28 -8.50 -19.56 9.84
C PRO A 28 -8.21 -18.74 11.11
N ASN A 29 -8.96 -18.93 12.18
CA ASN A 29 -8.72 -18.24 13.45
C ASN A 29 -7.42 -18.69 14.15
N ASP A 30 -6.90 -19.88 13.85
CA ASP A 30 -5.63 -20.35 14.40
C ASP A 30 -4.45 -19.51 13.88
N PHE A 31 -4.65 -18.81 12.74
CA PHE A 31 -3.66 -17.92 12.15
C PHE A 31 -3.66 -16.50 12.73
N ARG A 32 -4.67 -16.13 13.50
CA ARG A 32 -4.81 -14.77 14.06
C ARG A 32 -3.60 -14.36 14.89
N ASP A 33 -3.28 -15.15 15.89
CA ASP A 33 -2.19 -14.85 16.81
C ASP A 33 -0.84 -14.79 16.10
N TYR A 34 -0.68 -15.65 15.11
CA TYR A 34 0.50 -15.65 14.28
C TYR A 34 0.62 -14.36 13.45
N MET A 35 -0.45 -13.96 12.75
CA MET A 35 -0.47 -12.70 11.97
C MET A 35 -0.15 -11.50 12.86
N VAL A 36 -0.77 -11.41 14.03
CA VAL A 36 -0.53 -10.34 15.00
C VAL A 36 0.94 -10.29 15.41
N LYS A 37 1.53 -11.44 15.78
CA LYS A 37 2.94 -11.54 16.19
C LYS A 37 3.90 -11.19 15.05
N GLN A 38 3.63 -11.65 13.82
CA GLN A 38 4.49 -11.36 12.65
C GLN A 38 4.48 -9.88 12.28
N VAL A 39 3.31 -9.25 12.29
CA VAL A 39 3.22 -7.80 12.05
C VAL A 39 3.98 -7.04 13.13
N ALA A 40 3.80 -7.38 14.41
CA ALA A 40 4.50 -6.73 15.50
C ALA A 40 6.03 -6.91 15.40
N ALA A 41 6.50 -8.14 15.11
CA ALA A 41 7.93 -8.44 15.01
C ALA A 41 8.62 -7.74 13.82
N ARG A 42 7.92 -7.62 12.67
CA ARG A 42 8.50 -7.06 11.45
C ARG A 42 8.40 -5.55 11.35
N SER A 43 7.29 -4.98 11.81
CA SER A 43 7.00 -3.54 11.65
C SER A 43 6.98 -2.76 12.95
N GLY A 44 6.92 -3.42 14.10
CA GLY A 44 6.68 -2.78 15.39
C GLY A 44 5.24 -2.29 15.57
N TYR A 45 4.34 -2.58 14.63
CA TYR A 45 2.94 -2.18 14.69
C TYR A 45 2.09 -3.25 15.35
N GLN A 46 1.05 -2.83 16.04
CA GLN A 46 0.07 -3.71 16.66
C GLN A 46 -1.11 -3.89 15.71
N LEU A 47 -1.27 -5.11 15.21
CA LEU A 47 -2.42 -5.51 14.41
C LEU A 47 -3.53 -6.02 15.34
N GLN A 48 -4.73 -5.49 15.18
CA GLN A 48 -5.92 -5.96 15.86
C GLN A 48 -6.96 -6.39 14.81
N LEU A 49 -7.51 -7.58 14.98
CA LEU A 49 -8.52 -8.17 14.09
C LEU A 49 -9.78 -8.43 14.89
N ASP A 50 -10.86 -7.74 14.56
CA ASP A 50 -12.14 -7.88 15.23
C ASP A 50 -13.02 -8.92 14.52
N GLY A 51 -13.65 -9.77 15.31
CA GLY A 51 -14.54 -10.80 14.80
C GLY A 51 -13.83 -12.05 14.29
N PRO A 52 -14.56 -13.07 13.88
CA PRO A 52 -14.01 -14.33 13.41
C PRO A 52 -13.42 -14.20 12.01
N LEU A 53 -12.32 -14.87 11.77
CA LEU A 53 -11.77 -15.09 10.44
C LEU A 53 -12.57 -16.18 9.74
N ARG A 54 -12.83 -16.02 8.44
CA ARG A 54 -13.63 -16.93 7.64
C ARG A 54 -12.93 -17.28 6.34
N TRP A 55 -13.07 -18.52 5.89
CA TRP A 55 -12.66 -18.92 4.56
C TRP A 55 -13.62 -18.42 3.48
N HIS A 56 -13.04 -17.98 2.38
CA HIS A 56 -13.73 -17.70 1.12
C HIS A 56 -13.00 -18.46 0.02
N VAL A 57 -13.69 -19.39 -0.66
CA VAL A 57 -13.04 -20.37 -1.54
C VAL A 57 -13.17 -20.07 -3.02
N TRP A 58 -14.05 -19.20 -3.41
CA TRP A 58 -14.29 -18.88 -4.82
C TRP A 58 -14.32 -17.36 -5.09
N PRO A 59 -13.72 -16.85 -6.17
CA PRO A 59 -12.92 -17.53 -7.19
C PRO A 59 -11.49 -17.87 -6.72
N GLN A 60 -11.04 -17.34 -5.60
CA GLN A 60 -9.70 -17.53 -5.04
C GLN A 60 -9.81 -17.81 -3.55
N LEU A 61 -8.96 -18.72 -3.07
CA LEU A 61 -8.92 -19.04 -1.65
C LEU A 61 -8.43 -17.82 -0.84
N SER A 62 -9.25 -17.38 0.10
CA SER A 62 -8.99 -16.17 0.86
C SER A 62 -9.43 -16.33 2.31
N ILE A 63 -8.78 -15.60 3.20
CA ILE A 63 -9.22 -15.37 4.57
C ILE A 63 -9.90 -14.00 4.60
N LEU A 64 -11.15 -13.96 5.03
CA LEU A 64 -11.89 -12.74 5.26
C LEU A 64 -11.84 -12.39 6.74
N SER A 65 -11.47 -11.16 7.04
CA SER A 65 -11.62 -10.53 8.35
C SER A 65 -12.66 -9.41 8.25
N GLY A 66 -13.37 -9.19 9.35
CA GLY A 66 -14.16 -7.97 9.52
C GLY A 66 -13.26 -6.76 9.76
N ARG A 67 -13.62 -5.95 10.74
CA ARG A 67 -12.82 -4.76 11.09
C ARG A 67 -11.42 -5.13 11.53
N MET A 68 -10.47 -4.35 11.05
CA MET A 68 -9.08 -4.43 11.46
C MET A 68 -8.55 -3.06 11.85
N SER A 69 -7.56 -3.01 12.70
CA SER A 69 -6.79 -1.81 12.99
C SER A 69 -5.30 -2.10 13.11
N LEU A 70 -4.49 -1.13 12.70
CA LEU A 70 -3.04 -1.18 12.77
C LEU A 70 -2.55 0.06 13.50
N THR A 71 -1.93 -0.13 14.66
CA THR A 71 -1.48 0.95 15.54
C THR A 71 0.04 0.93 15.64
N PRO A 72 0.74 2.04 15.34
CA PRO A 72 2.17 2.17 15.58
C PRO A 72 2.50 2.02 17.07
N GLY A 73 3.68 1.51 17.38
CA GLY A 73 4.14 1.36 18.77
C GLY A 73 4.14 2.70 19.50
N GLY A 74 3.44 2.77 20.64
CA GLY A 74 3.33 3.98 21.46
C GLY A 74 2.32 5.02 20.96
N ALA A 75 1.72 4.85 19.81
CA ALA A 75 0.68 5.75 19.29
C ALA A 75 -0.63 5.61 20.09
N SER A 76 -1.33 6.73 20.28
CA SER A 76 -2.61 6.76 21.00
C SER A 76 -3.79 6.34 20.12
N GLN A 77 -3.63 6.42 18.79
CA GLN A 77 -4.66 6.07 17.83
C GLN A 77 -4.11 5.20 16.71
N PRO A 78 -4.93 4.33 16.11
CA PRO A 78 -4.53 3.52 14.98
C PRO A 78 -4.22 4.38 13.75
N LEU A 79 -3.11 4.04 13.09
CA LEU A 79 -2.73 4.61 11.80
C LEU A 79 -3.71 4.18 10.70
N VAL A 80 -4.12 2.92 10.71
CA VAL A 80 -5.03 2.35 9.72
C VAL A 80 -6.18 1.66 10.45
N ARG A 81 -7.40 1.93 10.00
CA ARG A 81 -8.61 1.16 10.33
C ARG A 81 -9.27 0.76 9.02
N ALA A 82 -9.73 -0.46 8.91
CA ALA A 82 -10.49 -0.91 7.75
C ALA A 82 -11.74 -1.69 8.20
N ASP A 83 -12.82 -1.55 7.45
CA ASP A 83 -14.07 -2.26 7.72
C ASP A 83 -13.97 -3.73 7.33
N ASN A 84 -13.23 -4.00 6.27
CA ASN A 84 -13.02 -5.35 5.75
C ASN A 84 -11.58 -5.53 5.28
N MET A 85 -11.03 -6.67 5.61
CA MET A 85 -9.73 -7.13 5.12
C MET A 85 -9.90 -8.50 4.48
N ARG A 86 -9.26 -8.69 3.34
CA ARG A 86 -9.19 -9.98 2.64
C ARG A 86 -7.72 -10.31 2.38
N LEU A 87 -7.34 -11.54 2.71
CA LEU A 87 -6.01 -12.08 2.45
C LEU A 87 -6.15 -13.24 1.47
N ASP A 88 -5.66 -13.07 0.26
CA ASP A 88 -5.61 -14.17 -0.71
C ASP A 88 -4.39 -15.02 -0.42
N VAL A 89 -4.60 -16.33 -0.32
CA VAL A 89 -3.59 -17.28 0.14
C VAL A 89 -3.36 -18.37 -0.91
N ALA A 90 -2.14 -18.91 -0.92
CA ALA A 90 -1.79 -20.02 -1.78
C ALA A 90 -2.31 -21.34 -1.19
N LEU A 91 -2.97 -22.16 -2.04
CA LEU A 91 -3.57 -23.43 -1.63
C LEU A 91 -2.52 -24.49 -1.28
N LEU A 92 -1.48 -24.65 -2.11
CA LEU A 92 -0.49 -25.71 -1.93
C LEU A 92 0.26 -25.65 -0.59
N PRO A 93 0.74 -24.48 -0.12
CA PRO A 93 1.34 -24.37 1.19
C PRO A 93 0.40 -24.75 2.33
N LEU A 94 -0.91 -24.47 2.21
CA LEU A 94 -1.90 -24.83 3.23
C LEU A 94 -2.01 -26.33 3.46
N LEU A 95 -1.80 -27.15 2.42
CA LEU A 95 -1.78 -28.61 2.56
C LEU A 95 -0.63 -29.10 3.45
N SER A 96 0.41 -28.29 3.60
CA SER A 96 1.55 -28.52 4.49
C SER A 96 1.46 -27.73 5.79
N HIS A 97 0.27 -27.21 6.14
CA HIS A 97 0.04 -26.31 7.28
C HIS A 97 0.87 -25.02 7.22
N GLN A 98 1.14 -24.52 6.01
CA GLN A 98 1.86 -23.27 5.76
C GLN A 98 0.92 -22.22 5.20
N LEU A 99 0.89 -21.02 5.81
CA LEU A 99 0.14 -19.88 5.29
C LEU A 99 1.05 -19.03 4.39
N SER A 100 0.74 -18.95 3.12
CA SER A 100 1.41 -18.05 2.18
C SER A 100 0.42 -17.02 1.68
N VAL A 101 0.54 -15.78 2.17
CA VAL A 101 -0.29 -14.64 1.76
C VAL A 101 0.30 -14.02 0.52
N LYS A 102 -0.49 -13.93 -0.55
CA LYS A 102 -0.09 -13.36 -1.84
C LYS A 102 -0.65 -11.96 -2.06
N GLN A 103 -1.87 -11.72 -1.62
CA GLN A 103 -2.54 -10.44 -1.82
C GLN A 103 -3.24 -10.00 -0.53
N VAL A 104 -3.11 -8.72 -0.23
CA VAL A 104 -3.87 -8.03 0.82
C VAL A 104 -4.84 -7.07 0.15
N MET A 105 -6.12 -7.13 0.52
CA MET A 105 -7.14 -6.19 0.10
C MET A 105 -7.79 -5.56 1.32
N LEU A 106 -7.81 -4.23 1.34
CA LEU A 106 -8.49 -3.43 2.35
C LEU A 106 -9.64 -2.67 1.69
N LYS A 107 -10.80 -2.71 2.30
CA LYS A 107 -11.97 -1.94 1.86
C LYS A 107 -12.48 -1.09 3.01
N GLY A 108 -12.86 0.14 2.68
CA GLY A 108 -13.34 1.09 3.67
C GLY A 108 -12.24 1.43 4.69
N ALA A 109 -10.99 1.53 4.25
CA ALA A 109 -9.89 1.89 5.11
C ALA A 109 -9.90 3.39 5.40
N VAL A 110 -9.63 3.75 6.64
CA VAL A 110 -9.32 5.11 7.08
C VAL A 110 -7.87 5.12 7.54
N ILE A 111 -7.04 5.83 6.80
CA ILE A 111 -5.62 6.01 7.09
C ILE A 111 -5.47 7.39 7.72
N GLN A 112 -4.93 7.46 8.93
CA GLN A 112 -4.76 8.70 9.68
C GLN A 112 -3.27 9.00 9.85
N LEU A 113 -2.78 10.02 9.18
CA LEU A 113 -1.45 10.57 9.36
C LEU A 113 -1.55 11.85 10.18
N THR A 114 -1.68 11.69 11.48
CA THR A 114 -1.86 12.77 12.46
C THR A 114 -0.83 12.61 13.59
N PRO A 115 -0.54 13.64 14.38
CA PRO A 115 0.39 13.51 15.50
C PRO A 115 0.02 12.39 16.49
N GLN A 116 -1.27 12.07 16.63
CA GLN A 116 -1.74 11.00 17.52
C GLN A 116 -1.47 9.58 16.99
N THR A 117 -1.16 9.45 15.71
CA THR A 117 -0.83 8.17 15.06
C THR A 117 0.67 7.99 14.84
N GLU A 118 1.49 8.95 15.26
CA GLU A 118 2.94 8.82 15.22
C GLU A 118 3.43 7.88 16.33
N ALA A 119 4.44 7.07 15.98
CA ALA A 119 5.10 6.23 16.97
C ALA A 119 5.85 7.11 17.98
N VAL A 120 5.44 7.08 19.24
CA VAL A 120 6.17 7.76 20.31
C VAL A 120 7.46 6.98 20.57
N ARG A 121 8.58 7.57 20.19
CA ARG A 121 9.88 7.14 20.70
C ARG A 121 9.97 7.63 22.16
N SER A 122 9.83 6.73 23.13
CA SER A 122 10.22 7.08 24.49
C SER A 122 11.74 7.26 24.49
N GLU A 123 12.19 8.51 24.76
CA GLU A 123 13.61 8.84 24.88
C GLU A 123 14.33 8.01 25.96
N ASP A 124 13.56 7.44 26.88
CA ASP A 124 14.02 6.57 27.97
C ASP A 124 13.82 5.07 27.71
N ALA A 125 13.39 4.66 26.52
CA ALA A 125 13.35 3.25 26.22
C ALA A 125 14.80 2.71 26.20
N PRO A 126 15.15 1.72 27.06
CA PRO A 126 16.45 1.11 26.99
C PRO A 126 16.64 0.62 25.56
N VAL A 127 17.67 1.14 24.90
CA VAL A 127 18.07 0.69 23.56
C VAL A 127 18.36 -0.79 23.72
N ALA A 128 17.45 -1.64 23.30
CA ALA A 128 17.73 -3.06 23.22
C ALA A 128 19.04 -3.19 22.43
N PRO A 129 20.02 -3.97 22.92
CA PRO A 129 21.22 -4.20 22.17
C PRO A 129 20.79 -4.61 20.78
N ARG A 130 21.28 -3.90 19.77
CA ARG A 130 21.16 -4.33 18.38
C ARG A 130 22.03 -5.58 18.26
N ASP A 131 21.52 -6.69 18.76
CA ASP A 131 21.95 -7.96 18.27
C ASP A 131 21.56 -7.99 16.81
N ASN A 132 22.55 -7.90 15.94
CA ASN A 132 22.42 -8.13 14.49
C ASN A 132 22.07 -9.60 14.18
N THR A 133 21.75 -10.37 15.16
CA THR A 133 21.01 -11.62 15.00
C THR A 133 19.53 -11.21 14.85
N LEU A 134 19.10 -11.07 13.59
CA LEU A 134 17.70 -11.28 13.26
C LEU A 134 17.26 -12.49 14.09
N PRO A 135 16.15 -12.39 14.88
CA PRO A 135 15.63 -13.57 15.54
C PRO A 135 15.53 -14.62 14.45
N ASP A 136 16.16 -15.75 14.69
CA ASP A 136 16.19 -16.87 13.78
C ASP A 136 14.74 -17.34 13.59
N LEU A 137 14.05 -16.76 12.61
CA LEU A 137 12.68 -17.09 12.23
C LEU A 137 12.61 -18.46 11.53
N SER A 138 13.76 -19.18 11.51
CA SER A 138 13.87 -20.50 10.89
C SER A 138 13.12 -21.60 11.67
N ASP A 139 12.65 -21.33 12.88
CA ASP A 139 11.86 -22.30 13.66
C ASP A 139 10.34 -22.12 13.51
N ASP A 140 9.89 -21.10 12.77
CA ASP A 140 8.49 -20.93 12.39
C ASP A 140 8.19 -21.79 11.17
N ARG A 141 8.10 -23.07 11.41
CA ARG A 141 7.67 -24.08 10.44
C ARG A 141 6.30 -23.73 9.90
N GLY A 142 6.27 -23.02 8.78
CA GLY A 142 5.09 -23.06 7.98
C GLY A 142 4.43 -21.76 7.56
N TRP A 143 5.06 -20.59 7.71
CA TRP A 143 4.39 -19.34 7.43
C TRP A 143 5.26 -18.40 6.59
N SER A 144 4.76 -17.97 5.45
CA SER A 144 5.41 -16.94 4.65
C SER A 144 4.43 -15.84 4.29
N PHE A 145 4.83 -14.59 4.51
CA PHE A 145 4.17 -13.41 3.97
C PHE A 145 5.01 -12.92 2.79
N ASP A 146 4.68 -13.41 1.63
CA ASP A 146 5.27 -12.97 0.37
C ASP A 146 4.20 -12.20 -0.39
N ILE A 147 3.90 -11.00 0.13
CA ILE A 147 2.84 -10.15 -0.40
C ILE A 147 3.32 -9.54 -1.71
N SER A 148 2.78 -10.03 -2.81
CA SER A 148 3.04 -9.53 -4.16
C SER A 148 2.02 -8.51 -4.65
N SER A 149 0.89 -8.37 -3.95
CA SER A 149 -0.17 -7.44 -4.34
C SER A 149 -0.86 -6.82 -3.13
N LEU A 150 -1.06 -5.51 -3.20
CA LEU A 150 -1.86 -4.73 -2.24
C LEU A 150 -2.96 -4.00 -2.99
N LYS A 151 -4.21 -4.15 -2.55
CA LYS A 151 -5.37 -3.43 -3.07
C LYS A 151 -6.08 -2.70 -1.95
N VAL A 152 -6.33 -1.42 -2.15
CA VAL A 152 -7.09 -0.57 -1.24
C VAL A 152 -8.24 0.04 -2.05
N ALA A 153 -9.46 -0.04 -1.54
CA ALA A 153 -10.65 0.49 -2.21
C ALA A 153 -11.54 1.24 -1.24
N ASP A 154 -12.30 2.18 -1.77
CA ASP A 154 -13.32 2.97 -1.05
C ASP A 154 -12.78 3.57 0.27
N SER A 155 -11.55 4.07 0.24
CA SER A 155 -10.80 4.44 1.44
C SER A 155 -10.59 5.95 1.55
N VAL A 156 -10.18 6.38 2.74
CA VAL A 156 -9.97 7.79 3.08
C VAL A 156 -8.60 7.94 3.73
N LEU A 157 -7.85 8.94 3.32
CA LEU A 157 -6.63 9.38 3.97
C LEU A 157 -6.88 10.71 4.65
N VAL A 158 -6.60 10.77 5.92
CA VAL A 158 -6.64 11.98 6.74
C VAL A 158 -5.22 12.36 7.08
N PHE A 159 -4.82 13.55 6.67
CA PHE A 159 -3.49 14.10 6.94
C PHE A 159 -3.62 15.37 7.77
N GLN A 160 -2.84 15.47 8.84
CA GLN A 160 -2.73 16.64 9.67
C GLN A 160 -1.31 16.72 10.23
N HIS A 161 -0.64 17.83 10.01
CA HIS A 161 0.68 18.09 10.56
C HIS A 161 0.56 19.11 11.70
N GLU A 162 0.92 18.66 12.92
CA GLU A 162 0.84 19.46 14.15
C GLU A 162 -0.43 20.33 14.26
N ASP A 163 -0.29 21.65 14.23
CA ASP A 163 -1.39 22.60 14.36
C ASP A 163 -2.03 23.00 13.02
N ASP A 164 -1.62 22.34 11.92
CA ASP A 164 -2.16 22.62 10.59
C ASP A 164 -3.59 22.11 10.40
N GLU A 165 -4.28 22.69 9.43
CA GLU A 165 -5.59 22.23 9.03
C GLU A 165 -5.53 20.81 8.45
N GLN A 166 -6.54 20.05 8.80
CA GLN A 166 -6.69 18.68 8.33
C GLN A 166 -7.02 18.64 6.83
N VAL A 167 -6.26 17.85 6.08
CA VAL A 167 -6.54 17.52 4.68
C VAL A 167 -7.09 16.10 4.58
N THR A 168 -8.21 15.96 3.89
CA THR A 168 -8.86 14.66 3.70
C THR A 168 -8.92 14.30 2.23
N ILE A 169 -8.32 13.17 1.86
CA ILE A 169 -8.41 12.58 0.53
C ILE A 169 -9.41 11.43 0.60
N ARG A 170 -10.43 11.49 -0.23
CA ARG A 170 -11.55 10.53 -0.25
C ARG A 170 -11.52 9.68 -1.52
N ASN A 171 -12.33 8.63 -1.53
CA ASN A 171 -12.48 7.72 -2.67
C ASN A 171 -11.15 7.15 -3.14
N ILE A 172 -10.26 6.86 -2.19
CA ILE A 172 -8.95 6.31 -2.51
C ILE A 172 -9.11 4.91 -3.06
N ARG A 173 -8.44 4.70 -4.18
CA ARG A 173 -8.13 3.40 -4.75
C ARG A 173 -6.63 3.32 -4.94
N LEU A 174 -6.04 2.27 -4.43
CA LEU A 174 -4.62 1.96 -4.60
C LEU A 174 -4.51 0.50 -5.00
N GLN A 175 -3.76 0.25 -6.05
CA GLN A 175 -3.34 -1.08 -6.44
C GLN A 175 -1.83 -1.07 -6.60
N MET A 176 -1.16 -1.99 -5.95
CA MET A 176 0.28 -2.19 -6.05
C MET A 176 0.56 -3.65 -6.31
N GLU A 177 1.47 -3.91 -7.21
CA GLU A 177 1.96 -5.24 -7.53
C GLU A 177 3.48 -5.20 -7.54
N GLN A 178 4.12 -6.21 -6.99
CA GLN A 178 5.58 -6.31 -6.96
C GLN A 178 6.05 -7.73 -7.25
N ASP A 179 7.23 -7.82 -7.85
CA ASP A 179 7.95 -9.06 -8.04
C ASP A 179 8.82 -9.40 -6.79
N PRO A 180 9.41 -10.61 -6.71
CA PRO A 180 10.29 -10.98 -5.60
C PRO A 180 11.54 -10.12 -5.48
N GLN A 181 11.89 -9.35 -6.50
CA GLN A 181 13.01 -8.41 -6.50
C GLN A 181 12.61 -7.00 -6.05
N HIS A 182 11.37 -6.82 -5.54
CA HIS A 182 10.81 -5.54 -5.09
C HIS A 182 10.70 -4.48 -6.20
N ARG A 183 10.50 -4.92 -7.44
CA ARG A 183 10.12 -4.07 -8.55
C ARG A 183 8.67 -4.27 -8.84
N GLY A 184 7.95 -3.19 -9.07
CA GLY A 184 6.53 -3.31 -9.23
C GLY A 184 5.88 -2.14 -9.95
N SER A 185 4.57 -2.21 -10.03
CA SER A 185 3.71 -1.17 -10.57
C SER A 185 2.70 -0.73 -9.52
N PHE A 186 2.20 0.47 -9.68
CA PHE A 186 1.14 0.99 -8.83
C PHE A 186 0.17 1.87 -9.63
N GLU A 187 -1.07 1.86 -9.18
CA GLU A 187 -2.13 2.75 -9.63
C GLU A 187 -2.78 3.39 -8.41
N PHE A 188 -2.98 4.68 -8.46
CA PHE A 188 -3.61 5.45 -7.39
C PHE A 188 -4.66 6.39 -7.96
N SER A 189 -5.78 6.52 -7.26
CA SER A 189 -6.74 7.60 -7.50
C SER A 189 -7.34 8.09 -6.19
N GLY A 190 -7.70 9.36 -6.16
CA GLY A 190 -8.30 9.99 -5.00
C GLY A 190 -8.94 11.33 -5.33
N ARG A 191 -9.68 11.87 -4.37
CA ARG A 191 -10.40 13.13 -4.48
C ARG A 191 -10.25 13.96 -3.22
N VAL A 192 -9.91 15.22 -3.38
CA VAL A 192 -9.79 16.19 -2.28
C VAL A 192 -10.82 17.29 -2.49
N ASN A 193 -11.64 17.53 -1.48
CA ASN A 193 -12.59 18.65 -1.46
C ASN A 193 -12.17 19.63 -0.37
N ARG A 194 -11.93 20.86 -0.73
CA ARG A 194 -11.61 21.92 0.21
C ARG A 194 -12.06 23.30 -0.34
N ASP A 195 -12.67 24.11 0.51
CA ASP A 195 -13.04 25.51 0.22
C ASP A 195 -13.79 25.69 -1.13
N GLN A 196 -14.81 24.86 -1.36
CA GLN A 196 -15.60 24.84 -2.62
C GLN A 196 -14.76 24.45 -3.86
N ARG A 197 -13.57 23.92 -3.66
CA ARG A 197 -12.75 23.35 -4.72
C ARG A 197 -12.72 21.85 -4.62
N ASP A 198 -12.69 21.21 -5.77
CA ASP A 198 -12.70 19.77 -5.93
C ASP A 198 -11.54 19.36 -6.83
N LEU A 199 -10.59 18.64 -6.25
CA LEU A 199 -9.45 18.08 -6.96
C LEU A 199 -9.60 16.58 -7.07
N THR A 200 -9.66 16.08 -8.30
CA THR A 200 -9.54 14.66 -8.60
C THR A 200 -8.15 14.39 -9.16
N ILE A 201 -7.49 13.37 -8.64
CA ILE A 201 -6.16 12.97 -9.08
C ILE A 201 -6.14 11.46 -9.36
N SER A 202 -5.45 11.08 -10.42
CA SER A 202 -5.10 9.69 -10.70
C SER A 202 -3.67 9.62 -11.23
N LEU A 203 -2.95 8.58 -10.83
CA LEU A 203 -1.60 8.35 -11.29
C LEU A 203 -1.31 6.86 -11.38
N ASN A 204 -0.44 6.50 -12.29
CA ASN A 204 0.13 5.17 -12.41
C ASN A 204 1.64 5.26 -12.67
N GLY A 205 2.31 4.19 -12.37
CA GLY A 205 3.74 4.15 -12.54
C GLY A 205 4.35 2.84 -12.09
N THR A 206 5.68 2.83 -12.12
CA THR A 206 6.50 1.71 -11.68
C THR A 206 7.44 2.15 -10.57
N VAL A 207 7.83 1.21 -9.74
CA VAL A 207 8.78 1.42 -8.65
C VAL A 207 9.83 0.31 -8.67
N ASP A 208 11.06 0.68 -8.45
CA ASP A 208 12.17 -0.24 -8.21
C ASP A 208 12.75 0.05 -6.82
N ALA A 209 12.50 -0.87 -5.90
CA ALA A 209 12.96 -0.84 -4.52
C ALA A 209 13.95 -2.00 -4.24
N SER A 210 14.57 -2.56 -5.28
CA SER A 210 15.48 -3.70 -5.16
C SER A 210 16.70 -3.41 -4.30
N ASP A 211 17.12 -2.15 -4.23
CA ASP A 211 18.24 -1.69 -3.40
C ASP A 211 17.81 -0.76 -2.24
N TYR A 212 16.56 -0.85 -1.82
CA TYR A 212 16.06 -0.09 -0.67
C TYR A 212 16.75 -0.55 0.62
N PRO A 213 17.19 0.33 1.53
CA PRO A 213 16.94 1.79 1.55
C PRO A 213 17.93 2.67 0.79
N HIS A 214 18.97 2.11 0.17
CA HIS A 214 20.07 2.88 -0.42
C HIS A 214 19.65 3.64 -1.68
N ASP A 215 18.90 3.00 -2.54
CA ASP A 215 18.32 3.59 -3.75
C ASP A 215 16.85 3.17 -3.90
N LEU A 216 16.02 4.10 -4.32
CA LEU A 216 14.63 3.87 -4.67
C LEU A 216 14.31 4.70 -5.90
N THR A 217 13.87 4.05 -6.96
CA THR A 217 13.47 4.71 -8.20
C THR A 217 11.98 4.51 -8.45
N ALA A 218 11.30 5.58 -8.83
CA ALA A 218 9.90 5.53 -9.25
C ALA A 218 9.72 6.28 -10.56
N ALA A 219 9.04 5.66 -11.51
CA ALA A 219 8.62 6.30 -12.75
C ALA A 219 7.11 6.52 -12.70
N ILE A 220 6.69 7.77 -12.59
CA ILE A 220 5.29 8.17 -12.76
C ILE A 220 5.04 8.31 -14.25
N GLU A 221 4.44 7.29 -14.84
CA GLU A 221 4.21 7.24 -16.29
C GLU A 221 3.12 8.18 -16.72
N GLN A 222 2.09 8.29 -15.89
CA GLN A 222 0.98 9.18 -16.12
C GLN A 222 0.40 9.68 -14.80
N ILE A 223 0.26 10.99 -14.70
CA ILE A 223 -0.55 11.66 -13.69
C ILE A 223 -1.60 12.49 -14.40
N ASN A 224 -2.85 12.39 -13.94
CA ASN A 224 -3.95 13.22 -14.42
C ASN A 224 -4.58 13.90 -13.22
N TRP A 225 -4.92 15.18 -13.36
CA TRP A 225 -5.67 15.90 -12.34
C TRP A 225 -6.72 16.79 -12.98
N GLN A 226 -7.78 17.03 -12.24
CA GLN A 226 -8.82 17.97 -12.57
C GLN A 226 -9.20 18.76 -11.33
N LEU A 227 -9.08 20.07 -11.41
CA LEU A 227 -9.46 21.00 -10.36
C LEU A 227 -10.68 21.79 -10.80
N GLN A 228 -11.75 21.74 -10.02
CA GLN A 228 -12.99 22.47 -10.22
C GLN A 228 -13.25 23.36 -8.99
N GLY A 229 -13.90 24.50 -9.20
CA GLY A 229 -14.25 25.42 -8.13
C GLY A 229 -15.06 26.61 -8.64
N ALA A 230 -15.75 27.29 -7.73
CA ALA A 230 -16.60 28.42 -8.08
C ALA A 230 -15.81 29.65 -8.61
N ASP A 231 -14.55 29.76 -8.22
CA ASP A 231 -13.60 30.80 -8.61
C ASP A 231 -12.73 30.43 -9.83
N LEU A 232 -12.96 29.26 -10.42
CA LEU A 232 -12.23 28.73 -11.55
C LEU A 232 -13.04 28.85 -12.86
N PRO A 233 -12.39 28.72 -14.02
CA PRO A 233 -13.09 28.62 -15.29
C PRO A 233 -14.16 27.50 -15.25
N LYS A 234 -15.26 27.65 -15.98
CA LYS A 234 -16.37 26.67 -15.98
C LYS A 234 -15.93 25.25 -16.32
N GLN A 235 -14.91 25.08 -17.13
CA GLN A 235 -14.31 23.79 -17.48
C GLN A 235 -13.30 23.28 -16.44
N GLY A 236 -12.98 24.09 -15.44
CA GLY A 236 -11.93 23.82 -14.47
C GLY A 236 -10.52 23.91 -15.04
N ILE A 237 -9.56 23.44 -14.26
CA ILE A 237 -8.18 23.25 -14.70
C ILE A 237 -7.91 21.76 -14.80
N GLN A 238 -7.52 21.33 -15.98
CA GLN A 238 -7.17 19.93 -16.23
C GLN A 238 -5.69 19.84 -16.57
N GLY A 239 -5.05 18.81 -16.07
CA GLY A 239 -3.65 18.61 -16.34
C GLY A 239 -3.27 17.14 -16.39
N GLN A 240 -2.16 16.91 -17.05
CA GLN A 240 -1.54 15.60 -17.15
C GLN A 240 -0.01 15.74 -17.11
N GLY A 241 0.66 14.66 -16.82
CA GLY A 241 2.11 14.69 -16.87
C GLY A 241 2.76 13.36 -16.51
N SER A 242 4.08 13.40 -16.52
CA SER A 242 4.94 12.29 -16.17
C SER A 242 6.24 12.83 -15.57
N PHE A 243 6.91 12.04 -14.75
CA PHE A 243 8.23 12.33 -14.21
C PHE A 243 8.86 11.06 -13.66
N GLN A 244 10.16 11.12 -13.43
CA GLN A 244 10.90 10.09 -12.71
C GLN A 244 11.40 10.67 -11.39
N ALA A 245 11.26 9.90 -10.31
CA ALA A 245 11.76 10.23 -8.99
C ALA A 245 12.82 9.22 -8.58
N GLN A 246 13.91 9.68 -7.97
CA GLN A 246 14.95 8.83 -7.43
C GLN A 246 15.36 9.33 -6.05
N TRP A 247 15.35 8.42 -5.09
CA TRP A 247 15.91 8.63 -3.76
C TRP A 247 17.28 7.98 -3.67
N GLN A 248 18.26 8.71 -3.14
CA GLN A 248 19.62 8.24 -2.85
C GLN A 248 19.96 8.52 -1.39
N GLU A 249 20.05 7.46 -0.58
CA GLU A 249 20.33 7.58 0.86
C GLU A 249 21.71 8.20 1.12
N SER A 250 22.74 7.79 0.39
CA SER A 250 24.12 8.26 0.56
C SER A 250 24.28 9.77 0.48
N HIS A 251 23.45 10.43 -0.32
CA HIS A 251 23.45 11.89 -0.50
C HIS A 251 22.24 12.56 0.15
N LYS A 252 21.36 11.78 0.79
CA LYS A 252 20.05 12.24 1.28
C LYS A 252 19.31 13.08 0.23
N ARG A 253 19.36 12.63 -1.02
CA ARG A 253 18.90 13.36 -2.19
C ARG A 253 17.67 12.72 -2.80
N LEU A 254 16.65 13.54 -3.03
CA LEU A 254 15.50 13.18 -3.84
C LEU A 254 15.58 14.01 -5.14
N SER A 255 15.65 13.31 -6.27
CA SER A 255 15.74 13.90 -7.61
C SER A 255 14.48 13.61 -8.39
N PHE A 256 14.01 14.63 -9.13
CA PHE A 256 12.91 14.52 -10.08
C PHE A 256 13.46 14.84 -11.46
N ASN A 257 13.40 13.89 -12.36
CA ASN A 257 13.94 14.00 -13.71
C ASN A 257 12.82 13.83 -14.74
N GLN A 258 13.06 14.30 -15.96
CA GLN A 258 12.13 14.17 -17.07
C GLN A 258 10.72 14.65 -16.73
N ILE A 259 10.63 15.72 -15.95
CA ILE A 259 9.36 16.34 -15.61
C ILE A 259 8.73 16.86 -16.91
N SER A 260 7.50 16.43 -17.18
CA SER A 260 6.69 16.93 -18.26
C SER A 260 5.26 17.08 -17.75
N LEU A 261 4.81 18.30 -17.56
CA LEU A 261 3.48 18.61 -17.03
C LEU A 261 2.76 19.54 -18.01
N THR A 262 1.50 19.26 -18.23
CA THR A 262 0.61 20.11 -19.04
C THR A 262 -0.61 20.46 -18.21
N ALA A 263 -0.98 21.73 -18.14
CA ALA A 263 -2.17 22.20 -17.48
C ALA A 263 -2.93 23.13 -18.43
N ASN A 264 -4.09 22.70 -18.90
CA ASN A 264 -4.81 23.32 -20.01
C ASN A 264 -3.86 23.51 -21.22
N ASP A 265 -3.56 24.76 -21.58
CA ASP A 265 -2.69 25.10 -22.72
C ASP A 265 -1.26 25.46 -22.31
N SER A 266 -0.92 25.28 -21.04
CA SER A 266 0.41 25.58 -20.50
C SER A 266 1.23 24.32 -20.30
N THR A 267 2.51 24.36 -20.67
CA THR A 267 3.43 23.23 -20.50
C THR A 267 4.61 23.61 -19.65
N LEU A 268 5.03 22.67 -18.80
CA LEU A 268 6.21 22.76 -17.94
C LEU A 268 7.06 21.52 -18.16
N SER A 269 8.35 21.70 -18.35
CA SER A 269 9.31 20.60 -18.39
C SER A 269 10.55 20.92 -17.59
N GLY A 270 11.30 19.91 -17.19
CA GLY A 270 12.55 20.13 -16.47
C GLY A 270 12.95 19.04 -15.52
N GLN A 271 13.71 19.47 -14.52
CA GLN A 271 14.19 18.62 -13.43
C GLN A 271 14.25 19.40 -12.13
N ALA A 272 14.14 18.70 -11.04
CA ALA A 272 14.22 19.24 -9.69
C ALA A 272 14.97 18.27 -8.80
N GLN A 273 15.69 18.78 -7.82
CA GLN A 273 16.26 17.95 -6.77
C GLN A 273 16.19 18.67 -5.44
N VAL A 274 16.08 17.86 -4.40
CA VAL A 274 16.17 18.36 -3.02
C VAL A 274 17.14 17.50 -2.24
N THR A 275 18.03 18.15 -1.50
CA THR A 275 18.92 17.49 -0.55
C THR A 275 18.33 17.68 0.84
N LEU A 276 18.01 16.59 1.53
CA LEU A 276 17.39 16.59 2.85
C LEU A 276 18.47 16.67 3.93
N THR A 277 18.83 17.90 4.27
CA THR A 277 19.68 18.27 5.42
C THR A 277 18.81 18.93 6.47
N GLU A 278 19.40 19.46 7.55
CA GLU A 278 18.66 20.28 8.55
C GLU A 278 17.90 21.44 7.90
N LYS A 279 18.44 21.98 6.80
CA LYS A 279 17.77 22.95 5.93
C LYS A 279 17.72 22.37 4.53
N PRO A 280 16.54 21.94 4.04
CA PRO A 280 16.40 21.39 2.70
C PRO A 280 16.87 22.35 1.62
N GLU A 281 17.77 21.91 0.78
CA GLU A 281 18.29 22.67 -0.35
C GLU A 281 17.63 22.22 -1.64
N TRP A 282 16.92 23.14 -2.29
CA TRP A 282 16.25 22.91 -3.56
C TRP A 282 17.07 23.44 -4.72
N GLN A 283 17.18 22.62 -5.76
CA GLN A 283 17.73 23.03 -7.06
C GLN A 283 16.69 22.72 -8.12
N LEU A 284 16.25 23.76 -8.83
CA LEU A 284 15.21 23.69 -9.84
C LEU A 284 15.76 24.15 -11.18
N ARG A 285 15.48 23.37 -12.22
CA ARG A 285 15.78 23.72 -13.61
C ARG A 285 14.55 23.44 -14.45
N LEU A 286 13.68 24.44 -14.54
CA LEU A 286 12.36 24.36 -15.14
C LEU A 286 12.30 25.22 -16.39
N GLN A 287 11.57 24.78 -17.40
CA GLN A 287 11.32 25.46 -18.65
C GLN A 287 9.81 25.51 -18.90
N PHE A 288 9.35 26.65 -19.33
CA PHE A 288 7.96 26.92 -19.69
C PHE A 288 7.90 27.24 -21.19
N PRO A 289 7.92 26.23 -22.08
CA PRO A 289 7.91 26.46 -23.51
C PRO A 289 6.63 27.14 -24.00
N GLN A 290 5.53 26.95 -23.28
CA GLN A 290 4.25 27.60 -23.56
C GLN A 290 3.55 27.93 -22.25
N LEU A 291 3.29 29.19 -22.03
CA LEU A 291 2.53 29.71 -20.89
C LEU A 291 1.38 30.56 -21.43
N ASN A 292 0.15 30.11 -21.24
CA ASN A 292 -1.05 30.88 -21.50
C ASN A 292 -1.54 31.43 -20.16
N LEU A 293 -1.48 32.76 -20.00
CA LEU A 293 -1.95 33.50 -18.84
C LEU A 293 -3.43 33.85 -18.98
#